data_b159960cabf47bcec31858d91af799b3
#
_entry.id   b159960cabf47bcec31858d91af799b3
#
_cell.length_a   1.000
_cell.length_b   1.000
_cell.length_c   1.000
_cell.angle_alpha   90.00
_cell.angle_beta   90.00
_cell.angle_gamma   90.00
#
_symmetry.space_group_name_H-M   'P 1'
#
loop_
_entity.id
_entity.type
_entity.pdbx_description
1 polymer ?
#
loop_
_entity_poly.entity_id
_entity_poly.type
_entity_poly.pdbx_seq_one_letter_code
_entity_poly.pdbx_strand_id
1 'polypeptide(L)'
;MLATVVRREPPSSARVGDAALVTQGGAFHGWLGGSCTQPVVVRESLRALADGQPRLIALSPDPGADRRPGVEAFPMTCHSGGSVDIYIEPQLPAPRLVVFGLSPVAQALTRVARAMGYSVDAVDPAANRAAFPEADRVFTSLDEPLLHQRSPATGATLAVAIATMGEGDEAAVRAALDLDPAYLALVASRRRFATIRETLVAGGTPTATLDRVKCPAGLDIGAHSPAEIAVSIMAELIQRGHARSAPARARAVPVAAGEARDPVCGMMVMVATARHTASHAGRTLYFCCAGCRDQFLGKPESYVAAVEAGSDG
;
A
#
# COMPACT_ATOMS: atom_id res chain seq x y z
N MET A 1 -9.94 0.36 -2.52
CA MET A 1 -10.01 -0.76 -3.47
C MET A 1 -11.33 -0.74 -4.18
N LEU A 2 -11.30 -0.84 -5.49
CA LEU A 2 -12.50 -1.04 -6.30
C LEU A 2 -12.52 -2.51 -6.74
N ALA A 3 -13.58 -3.24 -6.39
CA ALA A 3 -13.82 -4.60 -6.84
C ALA A 3 -14.99 -4.59 -7.83
N THR A 4 -14.83 -5.20 -9.00
CA THR A 4 -15.84 -5.19 -10.07
C THR A 4 -16.06 -6.59 -10.62
N VAL A 5 -17.31 -7.01 -10.76
CA VAL A 5 -17.68 -8.26 -11.43
C VAL A 5 -17.42 -8.12 -12.94
N VAL A 6 -16.49 -8.89 -13.47
CA VAL A 6 -16.11 -8.85 -14.90
C VAL A 6 -16.67 -10.02 -15.70
N ARG A 7 -17.03 -11.13 -15.03
CA ARG A 7 -17.66 -12.31 -15.64
C ARG A 7 -18.57 -12.97 -14.64
N ARG A 8 -19.65 -13.60 -15.15
CA ARG A 8 -20.51 -14.48 -14.35
C ARG A 8 -20.95 -15.68 -15.17
N GLU A 9 -21.20 -16.79 -14.47
CA GLU A 9 -21.91 -17.95 -15.00
C GLU A 9 -23.15 -18.26 -14.13
N PRO A 10 -24.32 -18.40 -14.74
CA PRO A 10 -25.55 -18.76 -14.01
C PRO A 10 -25.43 -20.16 -13.36
N PRO A 11 -26.18 -20.37 -12.28
CA PRO A 11 -27.04 -19.42 -11.58
C PRO A 11 -26.21 -18.54 -10.58
N SER A 12 -26.25 -17.23 -10.77
CA SER A 12 -25.57 -16.27 -9.89
C SER A 12 -26.42 -15.00 -9.79
N SER A 13 -26.51 -14.42 -8.59
CA SER A 13 -27.19 -13.13 -8.35
C SER A 13 -26.35 -11.91 -8.78
N ALA A 14 -25.06 -12.11 -9.06
CA ALA A 14 -24.18 -11.07 -9.57
C ALA A 14 -24.55 -10.68 -11.00
N ARG A 15 -24.22 -9.44 -11.37
CA ARG A 15 -24.26 -8.94 -12.75
C ARG A 15 -22.88 -8.40 -13.13
N VAL A 16 -22.48 -8.57 -14.38
CA VAL A 16 -21.27 -7.93 -14.89
C VAL A 16 -21.41 -6.41 -14.75
N GLY A 17 -20.41 -5.77 -14.16
CA GLY A 17 -20.44 -4.36 -13.79
C GLY A 17 -20.88 -4.07 -12.35
N ASP A 18 -21.44 -5.05 -11.62
CA ASP A 18 -21.65 -4.87 -10.17
C ASP A 18 -20.30 -4.55 -9.51
N ALA A 19 -20.31 -3.59 -8.59
CA ALA A 19 -19.08 -3.10 -7.98
C ALA A 19 -19.21 -2.89 -6.46
N ALA A 20 -18.08 -2.96 -5.78
CA ALA A 20 -17.96 -2.64 -4.38
C ALA A 20 -16.65 -1.92 -4.07
N LEU A 21 -16.71 -1.03 -3.08
CA LEU A 21 -15.54 -0.40 -2.48
C LEU A 21 -15.15 -1.17 -1.21
N VAL A 22 -13.88 -1.51 -1.09
CA VAL A 22 -13.31 -2.04 0.14
C VAL A 22 -12.33 -1.03 0.72
N THR A 23 -12.59 -0.58 1.94
CA THR A 23 -11.69 0.35 2.64
C THR A 23 -10.49 -0.40 3.20
N GLN A 24 -9.46 0.34 3.61
CA GLN A 24 -8.29 -0.20 4.28
C GLN A 24 -8.60 -0.94 5.59
N GLY A 25 -9.64 -0.51 6.31
CA GLY A 25 -10.13 -1.21 7.51
C GLY A 25 -11.01 -2.43 7.21
N GLY A 26 -11.12 -2.86 5.94
CA GLY A 26 -11.93 -3.99 5.53
C GLY A 26 -13.45 -3.72 5.46
N ALA A 27 -13.89 -2.46 5.62
CA ALA A 27 -15.30 -2.14 5.42
C ALA A 27 -15.68 -2.27 3.94
N PHE A 28 -16.80 -2.96 3.69
CA PHE A 28 -17.28 -3.29 2.36
C PHE A 28 -18.54 -2.47 2.04
N HIS A 29 -18.53 -1.76 0.92
CA HIS A 29 -19.62 -0.91 0.45
C HIS A 29 -19.96 -1.21 -0.99
N GLY A 30 -21.13 -1.75 -1.26
CA GLY A 30 -21.58 -2.12 -2.59
C GLY A 30 -22.14 -3.53 -2.67
N TRP A 31 -22.17 -4.11 -3.88
CA TRP A 31 -22.75 -5.40 -4.14
C TRP A 31 -21.95 -6.18 -5.20
N LEU A 32 -21.66 -7.46 -4.93
CA LEU A 32 -20.94 -8.36 -5.85
C LEU A 32 -21.61 -9.74 -5.96
N GLY A 33 -22.93 -9.80 -5.78
CA GLY A 33 -23.72 -10.97 -6.04
C GLY A 33 -24.00 -11.92 -4.88
N GLY A 34 -23.74 -11.55 -3.65
CA GLY A 34 -24.09 -12.34 -2.47
C GLY A 34 -23.07 -12.27 -1.36
N SER A 35 -23.50 -12.65 -0.14
CA SER A 35 -22.64 -12.56 1.04
C SER A 35 -21.44 -13.53 1.01
N CYS A 36 -21.51 -14.60 0.22
CA CYS A 36 -20.43 -15.59 0.10
C CYS A 36 -19.18 -15.05 -0.63
N THR A 37 -19.33 -14.04 -1.51
CA THR A 37 -18.20 -13.41 -2.22
C THR A 37 -17.45 -12.42 -1.35
N GLN A 38 -18.14 -11.77 -0.40
CA GLN A 38 -17.62 -10.65 0.38
C GLN A 38 -16.34 -10.98 1.18
N PRO A 39 -16.25 -12.08 1.93
CA PRO A 39 -15.06 -12.37 2.73
C PRO A 39 -13.80 -12.55 1.86
N VAL A 40 -13.94 -13.24 0.73
CA VAL A 40 -12.82 -13.44 -0.21
C VAL A 40 -12.40 -12.12 -0.83
N VAL A 41 -13.38 -11.30 -1.28
CA VAL A 41 -13.08 -9.99 -1.87
C VAL A 41 -12.40 -9.08 -0.87
N VAL A 42 -12.86 -9.01 0.39
CA VAL A 42 -12.23 -8.19 1.44
C VAL A 42 -10.78 -8.62 1.66
N ARG A 43 -10.53 -9.92 1.82
CA ARG A 43 -9.19 -10.45 2.03
C ARG A 43 -8.26 -10.12 0.86
N GLU A 44 -8.68 -10.42 -0.37
CA GLU A 44 -7.85 -10.16 -1.55
C GLU A 44 -7.67 -8.66 -1.83
N SER A 45 -8.68 -7.84 -1.48
CA SER A 45 -8.55 -6.38 -1.49
C SER A 45 -7.49 -5.87 -0.52
N LEU A 46 -7.44 -6.39 0.71
CA LEU A 46 -6.42 -6.00 1.68
C LEU A 46 -5.01 -6.44 1.25
N ARG A 47 -4.88 -7.61 0.63
CA ARG A 47 -3.63 -8.07 0.02
C ARG A 47 -3.17 -7.16 -1.11
N ALA A 48 -4.11 -6.81 -2.02
CA ALA A 48 -3.83 -5.89 -3.12
C ALA A 48 -3.45 -4.48 -2.65
N LEU A 49 -3.99 -4.02 -1.49
CA LEU A 49 -3.53 -2.77 -0.86
C LEU A 49 -2.11 -2.87 -0.32
N ALA A 50 -1.74 -4.03 0.22
CA ALA A 50 -0.42 -4.22 0.82
C ALA A 50 0.70 -4.29 -0.21
N ASP A 51 0.47 -4.89 -1.37
CA ASP A 51 1.47 -5.07 -2.43
C ASP A 51 1.30 -4.11 -3.62
N GLY A 52 0.18 -3.36 -3.67
CA GLY A 52 -0.12 -2.42 -4.75
C GLY A 52 -0.48 -3.10 -6.08
N GLN A 53 -0.71 -4.42 -6.09
CA GLN A 53 -0.95 -5.17 -7.31
C GLN A 53 -2.44 -5.46 -7.51
N PRO A 54 -2.99 -5.25 -8.72
CA PRO A 54 -4.35 -5.66 -9.04
C PRO A 54 -4.47 -7.19 -9.02
N ARG A 55 -5.69 -7.70 -8.78
CA ARG A 55 -5.97 -9.13 -8.73
C ARG A 55 -7.20 -9.46 -9.54
N LEU A 56 -7.15 -10.59 -10.25
CA LEU A 56 -8.31 -11.21 -10.85
C LEU A 56 -8.62 -12.50 -10.11
N ILE A 57 -9.75 -12.54 -9.44
CA ILE A 57 -10.20 -13.68 -8.66
C ILE A 57 -11.41 -14.34 -9.30
N ALA A 58 -11.48 -15.65 -9.24
CA ALA A 58 -12.63 -16.45 -9.64
C ALA A 58 -13.21 -17.15 -8.42
N LEU A 59 -14.51 -17.03 -8.20
CA LEU A 59 -15.23 -17.83 -7.21
C LEU A 59 -16.14 -18.81 -7.96
N SER A 60 -15.91 -20.11 -7.74
CA SER A 60 -16.66 -21.17 -8.40
C SER A 60 -16.89 -22.36 -7.45
N PRO A 61 -17.88 -23.21 -7.73
CA PRO A 61 -18.07 -24.46 -6.98
C PRO A 61 -16.88 -25.44 -7.10
N ASP A 62 -16.16 -25.39 -8.22
CA ASP A 62 -14.97 -26.19 -8.48
C ASP A 62 -13.78 -25.28 -8.86
N PRO A 63 -13.08 -24.71 -7.87
CA PRO A 63 -11.92 -23.85 -8.13
C PRO A 63 -10.73 -24.59 -8.74
N GLY A 64 -10.65 -25.93 -8.57
CA GLY A 64 -9.59 -26.76 -9.13
C GLY A 64 -9.67 -26.93 -10.65
N ALA A 65 -10.84 -26.68 -11.24
CA ALA A 65 -11.04 -26.73 -12.69
C ALA A 65 -10.53 -25.46 -13.40
N ASP A 66 -10.40 -24.35 -12.69
CA ASP A 66 -9.91 -23.10 -13.28
C ASP A 66 -8.39 -23.12 -13.42
N ARG A 67 -7.92 -23.09 -14.67
CA ARG A 67 -6.49 -23.10 -15.00
C ARG A 67 -6.06 -21.84 -15.78
N ARG A 68 -6.87 -20.78 -15.75
CA ARG A 68 -6.56 -19.54 -16.47
C ARG A 68 -5.34 -18.85 -15.82
N PRO A 69 -4.31 -18.50 -16.60
CA PRO A 69 -3.16 -17.77 -16.07
C PRO A 69 -3.56 -16.44 -15.46
N GLY A 70 -3.01 -16.12 -14.28
CA GLY A 70 -3.25 -14.84 -13.60
C GLY A 70 -4.61 -14.75 -12.88
N VAL A 71 -5.39 -15.83 -12.84
CA VAL A 71 -6.64 -15.92 -12.08
C VAL A 71 -6.40 -16.72 -10.80
N GLU A 72 -6.72 -16.14 -9.66
CA GLU A 72 -6.72 -16.85 -8.38
C GLU A 72 -8.12 -17.43 -8.12
N ALA A 73 -8.25 -18.76 -8.09
CA ALA A 73 -9.54 -19.42 -7.92
C ALA A 73 -9.83 -19.75 -6.46
N PHE A 74 -11.04 -19.44 -6.01
CA PHE A 74 -11.53 -19.67 -4.66
C PHE A 74 -12.85 -20.43 -4.67
N PRO A 75 -13.11 -21.28 -3.65
CA PRO A 75 -14.38 -22.00 -3.57
C PRO A 75 -15.53 -21.03 -3.32
N MET A 76 -16.60 -21.20 -4.07
CA MET A 76 -17.89 -20.57 -3.81
C MET A 76 -18.77 -21.54 -3.01
N THR A 77 -19.06 -21.18 -1.77
CA THR A 77 -19.76 -22.06 -0.81
C THR A 77 -21.28 -21.91 -0.82
N CYS A 78 -21.81 -21.02 -1.67
CA CYS A 78 -23.26 -20.89 -1.80
C CYS A 78 -23.85 -22.01 -2.67
N HIS A 79 -25.09 -22.42 -2.36
CA HIS A 79 -25.82 -23.47 -3.06
C HIS A 79 -26.26 -23.09 -4.48
N SER A 80 -25.89 -21.88 -4.97
CA SER A 80 -26.34 -21.40 -6.29
C SER A 80 -25.66 -22.11 -7.45
N GLY A 81 -24.50 -22.71 -7.27
CA GLY A 81 -23.81 -23.49 -8.32
C GLY A 81 -23.20 -22.66 -9.46
N GLY A 82 -23.35 -21.34 -9.47
CA GLY A 82 -22.77 -20.46 -10.47
C GLY A 82 -21.35 -20.03 -10.16
N SER A 83 -20.71 -19.27 -11.07
CA SER A 83 -19.39 -18.69 -10.85
C SER A 83 -19.36 -17.20 -11.13
N VAL A 84 -18.42 -16.50 -10.52
CA VAL A 84 -18.15 -15.07 -10.75
C VAL A 84 -16.67 -14.80 -10.79
N ASP A 85 -16.24 -13.97 -11.74
CA ASP A 85 -14.89 -13.41 -11.76
C ASP A 85 -14.96 -11.95 -11.33
N ILE A 86 -14.07 -11.57 -10.43
CA ILE A 86 -14.04 -10.23 -9.86
C ILE A 86 -12.63 -9.68 -10.03
N TYR A 87 -12.54 -8.51 -10.67
CA TYR A 87 -11.31 -7.73 -10.78
C TYR A 87 -11.22 -6.77 -9.60
N ILE A 88 -10.10 -6.81 -8.90
CA ILE A 88 -9.82 -5.99 -7.72
C ILE A 88 -8.68 -5.04 -8.07
N GLU A 89 -8.97 -3.75 -8.08
CA GLU A 89 -8.04 -2.69 -8.44
C GLU A 89 -7.67 -1.83 -7.23
N PRO A 90 -6.35 -1.72 -6.88
CA PRO A 90 -5.92 -0.83 -5.81
C PRO A 90 -6.05 0.63 -6.24
N GLN A 91 -6.80 1.41 -5.47
CA GLN A 91 -6.86 2.87 -5.58
C GLN A 91 -5.89 3.45 -4.54
N LEU A 92 -4.62 3.54 -4.93
CA LEU A 92 -3.58 4.08 -4.06
C LEU A 92 -3.46 5.60 -4.26
N PRO A 93 -3.18 6.36 -3.19
CA PRO A 93 -2.90 7.78 -3.32
C PRO A 93 -1.59 7.96 -4.10
N ALA A 94 -1.48 9.08 -4.81
CA ALA A 94 -0.24 9.46 -5.48
C ALA A 94 0.92 9.47 -4.47
N PRO A 95 2.10 8.94 -4.83
CA PRO A 95 3.29 9.06 -4.00
C PRO A 95 3.65 10.54 -3.82
N ARG A 96 4.09 10.90 -2.61
CA ARG A 96 4.42 12.28 -2.27
C ARG A 96 5.91 12.50 -2.32
N LEU A 97 6.35 13.55 -3.01
CA LEU A 97 7.72 14.04 -3.02
C LEU A 97 7.79 15.44 -2.41
N VAL A 98 8.61 15.61 -1.40
CA VAL A 98 8.96 16.93 -0.83
C VAL A 98 10.34 17.31 -1.36
N VAL A 99 10.45 18.49 -1.97
CA VAL A 99 11.68 19.01 -2.54
C VAL A 99 12.11 20.24 -1.75
N PHE A 100 13.23 20.15 -1.06
CA PHE A 100 13.83 21.27 -0.35
C PHE A 100 14.83 22.01 -1.24
N GLY A 101 14.71 23.34 -1.27
CA GLY A 101 15.59 24.24 -2.02
C GLY A 101 14.94 24.83 -3.27
N LEU A 102 15.55 25.92 -3.75
CA LEU A 102 15.11 26.69 -4.93
C LEU A 102 16.05 26.51 -6.14
N SER A 103 16.96 25.53 -6.09
CA SER A 103 17.95 25.30 -7.14
C SER A 103 17.33 24.89 -8.48
N PRO A 104 18.07 25.05 -9.60
CA PRO A 104 17.64 24.50 -10.89
C PRO A 104 17.32 23.00 -10.87
N VAL A 105 18.02 22.23 -10.01
CA VAL A 105 17.73 20.79 -9.80
C VAL A 105 16.39 20.61 -9.09
N ALA A 106 16.09 21.40 -8.06
CA ALA A 106 14.81 21.35 -7.34
C ALA A 106 13.64 21.63 -8.29
N GLN A 107 13.76 22.67 -9.12
CA GLN A 107 12.76 23.04 -10.12
C GLN A 107 12.58 21.95 -11.19
N ALA A 108 13.68 21.41 -11.72
CA ALA A 108 13.63 20.32 -12.70
C ALA A 108 12.99 19.06 -12.11
N LEU A 109 13.37 18.71 -10.87
CA LEU A 109 12.84 17.54 -10.17
C LEU A 109 11.33 17.67 -9.93
N THR A 110 10.83 18.85 -9.55
CA THR A 110 9.41 19.11 -9.38
C THR A 110 8.64 18.86 -10.68
N ARG A 111 9.12 19.36 -11.82
CA ARG A 111 8.50 19.14 -13.14
C ARG A 111 8.46 17.67 -13.52
N VAL A 112 9.59 16.99 -13.40
CA VAL A 112 9.68 15.56 -13.77
C VAL A 112 8.78 14.70 -12.87
N ALA A 113 8.81 14.94 -11.56
CA ALA A 113 8.00 14.19 -10.60
C ALA A 113 6.49 14.38 -10.84
N ARG A 114 6.06 15.60 -11.16
CA ARG A 114 4.66 15.87 -11.52
C ARG A 114 4.23 15.14 -12.79
N ALA A 115 5.08 15.15 -13.82
CA ALA A 115 4.83 14.40 -15.06
C ALA A 115 4.70 12.89 -14.82
N MET A 116 5.33 12.37 -13.76
CA MET A 116 5.28 10.98 -13.34
C MET A 116 4.13 10.68 -12.35
N GLY A 117 3.24 11.63 -12.06
CA GLY A 117 2.08 11.42 -11.20
C GLY A 117 2.36 11.54 -9.70
N TYR A 118 3.50 12.09 -9.29
CA TYR A 118 3.76 12.40 -7.88
C TYR A 118 2.97 13.63 -7.43
N SER A 119 2.51 13.64 -6.18
CA SER A 119 2.16 14.89 -5.49
C SER A 119 3.44 15.54 -5.00
N VAL A 120 3.68 16.79 -5.37
CA VAL A 120 4.96 17.47 -5.10
C VAL A 120 4.76 18.72 -4.26
N ASP A 121 5.49 18.80 -3.16
CA ASP A 121 5.62 19.97 -2.30
C ASP A 121 7.01 20.57 -2.45
N ALA A 122 7.12 21.87 -2.70
CA ALA A 122 8.37 22.61 -2.74
C ALA A 122 8.54 23.42 -1.44
N VAL A 123 9.74 23.40 -0.88
CA VAL A 123 10.05 24.05 0.42
C VAL A 123 11.33 24.83 0.32
N ASP A 124 11.27 26.16 0.41
CA ASP A 124 12.43 27.04 0.48
C ASP A 124 11.98 28.43 0.96
N PRO A 125 12.74 29.15 1.80
CA PRO A 125 12.35 30.49 2.26
C PRO A 125 12.05 31.49 1.14
N ALA A 126 12.67 31.33 -0.04
CA ALA A 126 12.46 32.17 -1.22
C ALA A 126 11.54 31.51 -2.25
N ALA A 127 10.95 30.34 -1.97
CA ALA A 127 10.08 29.63 -2.88
C ALA A 127 8.78 30.40 -3.13
N ASN A 128 8.33 30.36 -4.37
CA ASN A 128 7.07 30.95 -4.78
C ASN A 128 6.46 30.16 -5.94
N ARG A 129 5.22 30.46 -6.27
CA ARG A 129 4.48 29.77 -7.33
C ARG A 129 5.10 29.97 -8.73
N ALA A 130 5.77 31.08 -8.98
CA ALA A 130 6.43 31.31 -10.25
C ALA A 130 7.66 30.43 -10.46
N ALA A 131 8.39 30.14 -9.39
CA ALA A 131 9.54 29.22 -9.43
C ALA A 131 9.11 27.74 -9.49
N PHE A 132 7.95 27.42 -8.92
CA PHE A 132 7.40 26.05 -8.85
C PHE A 132 5.95 25.99 -9.33
N PRO A 133 5.68 26.27 -10.61
CA PRO A 133 4.31 26.30 -11.14
C PRO A 133 3.62 24.92 -11.07
N GLU A 134 4.39 23.83 -11.16
CA GLU A 134 3.88 22.46 -11.14
C GLU A 134 3.75 21.86 -9.73
N ALA A 135 4.28 22.50 -8.69
CA ALA A 135 4.12 21.99 -7.32
C ALA A 135 2.66 22.06 -6.86
N ASP A 136 2.20 21.07 -6.13
CA ASP A 136 0.87 21.10 -5.51
C ASP A 136 0.83 22.17 -4.41
N ARG A 137 1.87 22.22 -3.58
CA ARG A 137 2.03 23.19 -2.50
C ARG A 137 3.43 23.78 -2.52
N VAL A 138 3.54 25.04 -2.10
CA VAL A 138 4.81 25.74 -1.94
C VAL A 138 4.85 26.28 -0.51
N PHE A 139 5.91 25.94 0.22
CA PHE A 139 6.14 26.34 1.60
C PHE A 139 7.36 27.22 1.69
N THR A 140 7.27 28.27 2.50
CA THR A 140 8.38 29.20 2.76
C THR A 140 9.01 29.02 4.14
N SER A 141 8.50 28.07 4.92
CA SER A 141 9.04 27.69 6.23
C SER A 141 9.11 26.17 6.37
N LEU A 142 10.10 25.69 7.11
CA LEU A 142 10.25 24.28 7.49
C LEU A 142 9.26 23.85 8.58
N ASP A 143 8.71 24.82 9.34
CA ASP A 143 7.82 24.56 10.47
C ASP A 143 6.33 24.59 10.08
N GLU A 144 6.02 24.61 8.78
CA GLU A 144 4.64 24.61 8.30
C GLU A 144 3.91 23.32 8.69
N PRO A 145 2.77 23.41 9.42
CA PRO A 145 2.06 22.22 9.89
C PRO A 145 1.61 21.28 8.76
N LEU A 146 1.25 21.85 7.59
CA LEU A 146 0.84 21.09 6.41
C LEU A 146 2.00 20.30 5.78
N LEU A 147 3.26 20.72 5.98
CA LEU A 147 4.44 19.99 5.54
C LEU A 147 4.54 18.67 6.30
N HIS A 148 4.31 18.70 7.62
CA HIS A 148 4.37 17.54 8.51
C HIS A 148 3.10 16.67 8.48
N GLN A 149 2.07 17.10 7.76
CA GLN A 149 0.85 16.32 7.63
C GLN A 149 1.14 15.05 6.83
N ARG A 150 1.08 13.90 7.52
CA ARG A 150 1.11 12.60 6.84
C ARG A 150 -0.14 12.48 5.97
N SER A 151 0.00 11.96 4.76
CA SER A 151 -1.17 11.61 3.97
C SER A 151 -2.04 10.65 4.79
N PRO A 152 -3.33 10.95 5.02
CA PRO A 152 -4.21 10.06 5.77
C PRO A 152 -4.43 8.72 5.07
N ALA A 153 -4.05 8.64 3.79
CA ALA A 153 -4.13 7.41 3.01
C ALA A 153 -2.89 6.55 3.30
N THR A 154 -3.09 5.46 4.01
CA THR A 154 -2.06 4.44 4.24
C THR A 154 -1.63 3.85 2.91
N GLY A 155 -0.33 3.85 2.67
CA GLY A 155 0.27 3.36 1.42
C GLY A 155 0.90 4.45 0.55
N ALA A 156 0.64 5.75 0.80
CA ALA A 156 1.39 6.82 0.13
C ALA A 156 2.85 6.80 0.60
N THR A 157 3.76 6.54 -0.33
CA THR A 157 5.19 6.62 -0.05
C THR A 157 5.63 8.08 -0.02
N LEU A 158 6.23 8.52 1.09
CA LEU A 158 6.85 9.83 1.19
C LEU A 158 8.33 9.72 0.78
N ALA A 159 8.73 10.53 -0.18
CA ALA A 159 10.11 10.75 -0.58
C ALA A 159 10.51 12.20 -0.30
N VAL A 160 11.77 12.41 0.03
CA VAL A 160 12.34 13.74 0.23
C VAL A 160 13.63 13.86 -0.57
N ALA A 161 13.76 14.94 -1.31
CA ALA A 161 14.98 15.33 -2.01
C ALA A 161 15.42 16.74 -1.56
N ILE A 162 16.67 16.88 -1.15
CA ILE A 162 17.25 18.13 -0.71
C ILE A 162 18.18 18.65 -1.80
N ALA A 163 17.91 19.84 -2.32
CA ALA A 163 18.67 20.48 -3.41
C ALA A 163 18.81 21.99 -3.16
N THR A 164 19.33 22.35 -1.99
CA THR A 164 19.48 23.70 -1.44
C THR A 164 20.70 24.47 -1.97
N MET A 165 21.56 23.83 -2.77
CA MET A 165 22.85 24.40 -3.23
C MET A 165 23.81 24.85 -2.11
N GLY A 166 23.58 24.35 -0.92
CA GLY A 166 24.46 24.62 0.20
C GLY A 166 23.96 25.62 1.22
N GLU A 167 22.89 26.32 0.94
CA GLU A 167 22.26 27.22 1.89
C GLU A 167 21.24 26.48 2.74
N GLY A 168 21.52 26.30 4.05
CA GLY A 168 20.61 25.65 4.97
C GLY A 168 20.54 24.11 4.86
N ASP A 169 21.55 23.46 4.28
CA ASP A 169 21.59 21.98 4.14
C ASP A 169 21.32 21.28 5.48
N GLU A 170 21.93 21.73 6.58
CA GLU A 170 21.76 21.11 7.89
C GLU A 170 20.34 21.22 8.42
N ALA A 171 19.72 22.40 8.26
CA ALA A 171 18.33 22.62 8.67
C ALA A 171 17.37 21.79 7.81
N ALA A 172 17.62 21.74 6.50
CA ALA A 172 16.82 20.92 5.56
C ALA A 172 16.93 19.42 5.87
N VAL A 173 18.14 18.93 6.20
CA VAL A 173 18.35 17.51 6.58
C VAL A 173 17.59 17.20 7.86
N ARG A 174 17.65 18.06 8.90
CA ARG A 174 16.89 17.85 10.14
C ARG A 174 15.39 17.80 9.88
N ALA A 175 14.85 18.82 9.21
CA ALA A 175 13.42 18.85 8.86
C ALA A 175 12.98 17.64 8.02
N ALA A 176 13.83 17.22 7.09
CA ALA A 176 13.56 16.03 6.27
C ALA A 176 13.55 14.73 7.09
N LEU A 177 14.41 14.60 8.08
CA LEU A 177 14.43 13.44 8.99
C LEU A 177 13.18 13.39 9.87
N ASP A 178 12.66 14.53 10.31
CA ASP A 178 11.44 14.63 11.13
C ASP A 178 10.19 14.21 10.35
N LEU A 179 10.23 14.32 9.01
CA LEU A 179 9.16 13.80 8.15
C LEU A 179 9.13 12.27 8.07
N ASP A 180 10.15 11.59 8.52
CA ASP A 180 10.33 10.13 8.46
C ASP A 180 10.03 9.52 7.07
N PRO A 181 10.71 9.99 6.00
CA PRO A 181 10.45 9.54 4.65
C PRO A 181 11.00 8.14 4.38
N ALA A 182 10.38 7.44 3.43
CA ALA A 182 10.87 6.15 2.94
C ALA A 182 12.12 6.29 2.05
N TYR A 183 12.33 7.48 1.48
CA TYR A 183 13.51 7.86 0.71
C TYR A 183 13.90 9.28 1.10
N LEU A 184 15.17 9.46 1.44
CA LEU A 184 15.77 10.76 1.75
C LEU A 184 17.08 10.88 1.01
N ALA A 185 17.22 11.90 0.17
CA ALA A 185 18.44 12.12 -0.60
C ALA A 185 18.86 13.60 -0.60
N LEU A 186 20.18 13.81 -0.61
CA LEU A 186 20.80 15.12 -0.67
C LEU A 186 21.62 15.27 -1.97
N VAL A 187 21.35 16.32 -2.73
CA VAL A 187 22.13 16.72 -3.90
C VAL A 187 23.39 17.46 -3.43
N ALA A 188 24.41 16.71 -3.10
CA ALA A 188 25.71 17.22 -2.69
C ALA A 188 26.80 16.20 -3.03
N SER A 189 28.07 16.66 -3.01
CA SER A 189 29.19 15.73 -3.08
C SER A 189 29.35 14.95 -1.77
N ARG A 190 29.97 13.77 -1.85
CA ARG A 190 30.28 12.95 -0.65
C ARG A 190 31.10 13.74 0.38
N ARG A 191 32.08 14.55 -0.08
CA ARG A 191 32.90 15.40 0.79
C ARG A 191 32.05 16.42 1.54
N ARG A 192 31.14 17.10 0.83
CA ARG A 192 30.25 18.08 1.47
C ARG A 192 29.31 17.41 2.48
N PHE A 193 28.75 16.28 2.14
CA PHE A 193 27.88 15.54 3.08
C PHE A 193 28.64 15.09 4.33
N ALA A 194 29.93 14.72 4.22
CA ALA A 194 30.74 14.38 5.39
C ALA A 194 30.82 15.56 6.39
N THR A 195 31.03 16.78 5.88
CA THR A 195 31.07 18.00 6.73
C THR A 195 29.71 18.28 7.37
N ILE A 196 28.60 18.18 6.58
CA ILE A 196 27.24 18.36 7.10
C ILE A 196 26.96 17.32 8.20
N ARG A 197 27.35 16.07 7.97
CA ARG A 197 27.19 14.99 8.93
C ARG A 197 27.92 15.26 10.26
N GLU A 198 29.15 15.71 10.19
CA GLU A 198 29.93 16.09 11.38
C GLU A 198 29.21 17.18 12.19
N THR A 199 28.74 18.24 11.53
CA THR A 199 27.97 19.32 12.14
C THR A 199 26.68 18.81 12.81
N LEU A 200 25.94 17.95 12.12
CA LEU A 200 24.68 17.39 12.63
C LEU A 200 24.91 16.46 13.83
N VAL A 201 25.96 15.63 13.79
CA VAL A 201 26.32 14.76 14.92
C VAL A 201 26.75 15.61 16.13
N ALA A 202 27.58 16.64 15.93
CA ALA A 202 27.94 17.57 16.97
C ALA A 202 26.73 18.31 17.58
N GLY A 203 25.68 18.53 16.75
CA GLY A 203 24.39 19.08 17.18
C GLY A 203 23.42 18.04 17.78
N GLY A 204 23.87 16.79 18.05
CA GLY A 204 23.09 15.76 18.74
C GLY A 204 22.26 14.83 17.84
N THR A 205 22.37 14.95 16.50
CA THR A 205 21.68 14.03 15.60
C THR A 205 22.38 12.66 15.61
N PRO A 206 21.66 11.54 15.90
CA PRO A 206 22.27 10.22 15.93
C PRO A 206 22.85 9.81 14.56
N THR A 207 24.04 9.23 14.58
CA THR A 207 24.73 8.77 13.35
C THR A 207 23.87 7.80 12.54
N ALA A 208 23.21 6.84 13.19
CA ALA A 208 22.34 5.87 12.54
C ALA A 208 21.16 6.52 11.79
N THR A 209 20.67 7.67 12.27
CA THR A 209 19.61 8.42 11.58
C THR A 209 20.14 9.05 10.30
N LEU A 210 21.38 9.56 10.33
CA LEU A 210 22.05 10.17 9.18
C LEU A 210 22.46 9.13 8.11
N ASP A 211 22.62 7.86 8.46
CA ASP A 211 22.88 6.75 7.52
C ASP A 211 21.71 6.52 6.55
N ARG A 212 20.52 7.03 6.87
CA ARG A 212 19.36 7.00 5.98
C ARG A 212 19.46 7.99 4.82
N VAL A 213 20.32 9.00 4.93
CA VAL A 213 20.47 10.04 3.90
C VAL A 213 21.33 9.52 2.77
N LYS A 214 20.73 9.35 1.58
CA LYS A 214 21.47 9.01 0.37
C LYS A 214 22.19 10.24 -0.17
N CYS A 215 23.51 10.15 -0.28
CA CYS A 215 24.33 11.20 -0.89
C CYS A 215 25.52 10.59 -1.65
N PRO A 216 25.77 10.97 -2.91
CA PRO A 216 24.96 11.85 -3.74
C PRO A 216 23.57 11.29 -4.06
N ALA A 217 22.59 12.19 -4.28
CA ALA A 217 21.24 11.81 -4.68
C ALA A 217 21.21 11.25 -6.10
N GLY A 218 20.34 10.28 -6.34
CA GLY A 218 20.13 9.68 -7.66
C GLY A 218 21.05 8.51 -7.97
N LEU A 219 20.76 7.84 -9.09
CA LEU A 219 21.63 6.80 -9.64
C LEU A 219 22.84 7.45 -10.35
N ASP A 220 23.96 6.75 -10.31
CA ASP A 220 25.15 7.15 -11.06
C ASP A 220 24.96 6.78 -12.55
N ILE A 221 24.46 7.73 -13.32
CA ILE A 221 24.21 7.62 -14.76
C ILE A 221 25.03 8.63 -15.57
N GLY A 222 26.04 9.27 -14.95
CA GLY A 222 26.82 10.33 -15.57
C GLY A 222 26.03 11.64 -15.75
N ALA A 223 25.04 11.92 -14.90
CA ALA A 223 24.22 13.12 -14.96
C ALA A 223 25.03 14.38 -14.60
N HIS A 224 24.94 15.43 -15.42
CA HIS A 224 25.64 16.71 -15.22
C HIS A 224 24.69 17.89 -15.18
N SER A 225 23.67 17.93 -16.04
CA SER A 225 22.70 19.03 -16.06
C SER A 225 21.65 18.87 -14.95
N PRO A 226 21.01 19.97 -14.51
CA PRO A 226 19.91 19.91 -13.53
C PRO A 226 18.79 18.94 -13.91
N ALA A 227 18.44 18.86 -15.19
CA ALA A 227 17.41 17.94 -15.66
C ALA A 227 17.85 16.48 -15.59
N GLU A 228 19.10 16.18 -15.95
CA GLU A 228 19.65 14.82 -15.85
C GLU A 228 19.75 14.35 -14.41
N ILE A 229 20.18 15.25 -13.49
CA ILE A 229 20.20 14.97 -12.05
C ILE A 229 18.79 14.67 -11.54
N ALA A 230 17.79 15.44 -11.95
CA ALA A 230 16.38 15.19 -11.61
C ALA A 230 15.92 13.80 -12.11
N VAL A 231 16.26 13.43 -13.35
CA VAL A 231 15.98 12.11 -13.92
C VAL A 231 16.68 11.01 -13.15
N SER A 232 17.94 11.19 -12.75
CA SER A 232 18.69 10.20 -11.97
C SER A 232 18.05 9.93 -10.60
N ILE A 233 17.52 10.99 -9.95
CA ILE A 233 16.80 10.88 -8.67
C ILE A 233 15.49 10.13 -8.86
N MET A 234 14.72 10.47 -9.89
CA MET A 234 13.47 9.77 -10.19
C MET A 234 13.69 8.30 -10.57
N ALA A 235 14.76 8.00 -11.31
CA ALA A 235 15.15 6.63 -11.63
C ALA A 235 15.49 5.82 -10.36
N GLU A 236 16.19 6.43 -9.39
CA GLU A 236 16.44 5.78 -8.09
C GLU A 236 15.15 5.54 -7.30
N LEU A 237 14.22 6.49 -7.30
CA LEU A 237 12.92 6.35 -6.66
C LEU A 237 12.12 5.18 -7.25
N ILE A 238 12.09 5.06 -8.60
CA ILE A 238 11.45 3.94 -9.29
C ILE A 238 12.10 2.61 -8.88
N GLN A 239 13.43 2.53 -8.95
CA GLN A 239 14.17 1.32 -8.61
C GLN A 239 13.86 0.85 -7.18
N ARG A 240 13.83 1.77 -6.22
CA ARG A 240 13.50 1.46 -4.81
C ARG A 240 12.03 1.12 -4.62
N GLY A 241 11.12 1.77 -5.35
CA GLY A 241 9.71 1.46 -5.35
C GLY A 241 9.46 0.02 -5.81
N HIS A 242 10.03 -0.38 -6.94
CA HIS A 242 9.93 -1.74 -7.46
C HIS A 242 10.58 -2.79 -6.54
N ALA A 243 11.72 -2.47 -5.91
CA ALA A 243 12.36 -3.37 -4.95
C ALA A 243 11.49 -3.63 -3.71
N ARG A 244 10.65 -2.68 -3.31
CA ARG A 244 9.69 -2.83 -2.20
C ARG A 244 8.41 -3.56 -2.62
N SER A 245 8.00 -3.40 -3.88
CA SER A 245 6.81 -4.04 -4.47
C SER A 245 7.12 -5.39 -5.09
N ALA A 246 8.40 -5.75 -5.27
CA ALA A 246 8.78 -7.08 -5.70
C ALA A 246 8.15 -8.08 -4.74
N PRO A 247 7.37 -9.08 -5.24
CA PRO A 247 6.81 -10.08 -4.37
C PRO A 247 7.99 -10.68 -3.60
N ALA A 248 8.04 -10.41 -2.30
CA ALA A 248 8.87 -11.21 -1.41
C ALA A 248 8.44 -12.64 -1.74
N ARG A 249 9.33 -13.40 -2.40
CA ARG A 249 9.13 -14.82 -2.71
C ARG A 249 8.41 -15.43 -1.54
N ALA A 250 7.10 -15.69 -1.71
CA ALA A 250 6.19 -16.31 -0.77
C ALA A 250 6.75 -16.38 0.69
N ARG A 251 7.00 -15.22 1.29
CA ARG A 251 6.95 -15.18 2.74
C ARG A 251 5.48 -15.44 2.99
N ALA A 252 5.19 -16.63 3.51
CA ALA A 252 3.91 -16.89 4.12
C ALA A 252 3.57 -15.62 4.90
N VAL A 253 2.53 -14.91 4.44
CA VAL A 253 2.01 -13.77 5.21
C VAL A 253 1.75 -14.39 6.55
N PRO A 254 2.37 -13.91 7.65
CA PRO A 254 2.00 -14.38 8.97
C PRO A 254 0.48 -14.21 8.98
N VAL A 255 -0.26 -15.28 9.28
CA VAL A 255 -1.70 -15.21 9.50
C VAL A 255 -1.86 -14.04 10.46
N ALA A 256 -2.37 -12.91 9.96
CA ALA A 256 -2.49 -11.72 10.75
C ALA A 256 -3.33 -12.14 11.95
N ALA A 257 -2.87 -11.85 13.17
CA ALA A 257 -3.59 -12.12 14.38
C ALA A 257 -5.00 -11.54 14.20
N GLY A 258 -5.99 -12.39 13.92
CA GLY A 258 -7.35 -11.95 13.61
C GLY A 258 -8.05 -12.67 12.46
N GLU A 259 -7.49 -13.70 11.84
CA GLU A 259 -8.22 -14.57 10.91
C GLU A 259 -8.62 -15.89 11.60
N ALA A 260 -9.84 -16.35 11.34
CA ALA A 260 -10.34 -17.64 11.79
C ALA A 260 -10.84 -18.46 10.60
N ARG A 261 -10.65 -19.75 10.62
CA ARG A 261 -11.17 -20.65 9.58
C ARG A 261 -12.63 -21.00 9.87
N ASP A 262 -13.51 -20.79 8.92
CA ASP A 262 -14.91 -21.26 8.99
C ASP A 262 -14.91 -22.79 9.03
N PRO A 263 -15.42 -23.42 10.11
CA PRO A 263 -15.35 -24.87 10.25
C PRO A 263 -16.22 -25.63 9.27
N VAL A 264 -17.20 -24.99 8.63
CA VAL A 264 -18.13 -25.63 7.68
C VAL A 264 -17.56 -25.67 6.28
N CYS A 265 -17.00 -24.55 5.81
CA CYS A 265 -16.56 -24.42 4.43
C CYS A 265 -15.05 -24.22 4.28
N GLY A 266 -14.32 -24.11 5.38
CA GLY A 266 -12.87 -23.92 5.36
C GLY A 266 -12.40 -22.52 4.95
N MET A 267 -13.31 -21.58 4.73
CA MET A 267 -12.99 -20.21 4.33
C MET A 267 -12.37 -19.43 5.48
N MET A 268 -11.38 -18.60 5.18
CA MET A 268 -10.80 -17.68 6.19
C MET A 268 -11.73 -16.49 6.40
N VAL A 269 -11.99 -16.14 7.65
CA VAL A 269 -12.88 -15.08 8.09
C VAL A 269 -12.09 -14.10 8.94
N MET A 270 -12.15 -12.81 8.61
CA MET A 270 -11.56 -11.75 9.45
C MET A 270 -12.35 -11.63 10.75
N VAL A 271 -11.73 -11.98 11.87
CA VAL A 271 -12.37 -11.96 13.22
C VAL A 271 -12.93 -10.57 13.54
N ALA A 272 -12.18 -9.52 13.24
CA ALA A 272 -12.56 -8.13 13.53
C ALA A 272 -13.84 -7.66 12.80
N THR A 273 -14.17 -8.28 11.65
CA THR A 273 -15.34 -7.90 10.82
C THR A 273 -16.37 -8.99 10.71
N ALA A 274 -16.18 -10.12 11.41
CA ALA A 274 -17.06 -11.28 11.35
C ALA A 274 -18.47 -10.94 11.92
N ARG A 275 -19.48 -11.06 11.07
CA ARG A 275 -20.87 -10.79 11.42
C ARG A 275 -21.61 -12.06 11.91
N HIS A 276 -21.05 -13.21 11.61
CA HIS A 276 -21.67 -14.51 11.92
C HIS A 276 -20.76 -15.31 12.83
N THR A 277 -21.17 -15.43 14.10
CA THR A 277 -20.43 -16.15 15.12
C THR A 277 -21.31 -17.15 15.84
N ALA A 278 -20.73 -18.20 16.39
CA ALA A 278 -21.36 -19.11 17.35
C ALA A 278 -20.37 -19.52 18.43
N SER A 279 -20.86 -19.82 19.63
CA SER A 279 -20.05 -20.36 20.71
C SER A 279 -20.25 -21.86 20.78
N HIS A 280 -19.14 -22.63 20.79
CA HIS A 280 -19.16 -24.09 20.96
C HIS A 280 -17.97 -24.52 21.80
N ALA A 281 -18.21 -25.35 22.83
CA ALA A 281 -17.20 -25.85 23.77
C ALA A 281 -16.30 -24.73 24.35
N GLY A 282 -16.89 -23.56 24.69
CA GLY A 282 -16.18 -22.42 25.27
C GLY A 282 -15.33 -21.61 24.28
N ARG A 283 -15.36 -21.94 22.99
CA ARG A 283 -14.65 -21.22 21.91
C ARG A 283 -15.63 -20.45 21.03
N THR A 284 -15.25 -19.24 20.62
CA THR A 284 -16.00 -18.49 19.61
C THR A 284 -15.54 -18.93 18.23
N LEU A 285 -16.48 -19.40 17.41
CA LEU A 285 -16.27 -19.78 16.03
C LEU A 285 -16.82 -18.70 15.11
N TYR A 286 -16.15 -18.49 14.00
CA TYR A 286 -16.44 -17.44 13.04
C TYR A 286 -16.83 -18.05 11.71
N PHE A 287 -17.88 -17.52 11.08
CA PHE A 287 -18.45 -18.06 9.86
C PHE A 287 -18.51 -16.99 8.77
N CYS A 288 -18.25 -17.41 7.55
CA CYS A 288 -18.26 -16.51 6.39
C CYS A 288 -19.67 -15.99 6.06
N CYS A 289 -20.70 -16.74 6.41
CA CYS A 289 -22.10 -16.37 6.17
C CYS A 289 -23.06 -17.00 7.18
N ALA A 290 -24.30 -16.50 7.20
CA ALA A 290 -25.36 -17.05 8.05
C ALA A 290 -25.62 -18.55 7.78
N GLY A 291 -25.58 -18.97 6.50
CA GLY A 291 -25.79 -20.36 6.11
C GLY A 291 -24.76 -21.32 6.73
N CYS A 292 -23.49 -20.99 6.74
CA CYS A 292 -22.45 -21.79 7.40
C CYS A 292 -22.69 -21.85 8.92
N ARG A 293 -23.00 -20.72 9.56
CA ARG A 293 -23.33 -20.69 10.98
C ARG A 293 -24.52 -21.58 11.31
N ASP A 294 -25.61 -21.47 10.55
CA ASP A 294 -26.86 -22.20 10.80
C ASP A 294 -26.65 -23.69 10.52
N GLN A 295 -25.87 -24.06 9.52
CA GLN A 295 -25.48 -25.44 9.23
C GLN A 295 -24.60 -26.03 10.35
N PHE A 296 -23.67 -25.26 10.90
CA PHE A 296 -22.89 -25.66 12.06
C PHE A 296 -23.77 -25.88 13.29
N LEU A 297 -24.69 -24.92 13.58
CA LEU A 297 -25.60 -25.02 14.72
C LEU A 297 -26.55 -26.23 14.61
N GLY A 298 -26.91 -26.61 13.39
CA GLY A 298 -27.76 -27.80 13.13
C GLY A 298 -27.04 -29.14 13.37
N LYS A 299 -25.70 -29.21 13.16
CA LYS A 299 -24.92 -30.44 13.32
C LYS A 299 -23.46 -30.12 13.73
N PRO A 300 -23.23 -29.59 14.96
CA PRO A 300 -21.89 -29.15 15.38
C PRO A 300 -20.85 -30.29 15.33
N GLU A 301 -21.21 -31.47 15.71
CA GLU A 301 -20.32 -32.63 15.81
C GLU A 301 -19.72 -33.07 14.47
N SER A 302 -20.40 -32.75 13.36
CA SER A 302 -19.90 -33.07 12.02
C SER A 302 -18.71 -32.19 11.59
N TYR A 303 -18.46 -31.08 12.29
CA TYR A 303 -17.47 -30.07 11.94
C TYR A 303 -16.38 -29.89 13.01
N VAL A 304 -16.51 -30.54 14.18
CA VAL A 304 -15.56 -30.42 15.30
C VAL A 304 -14.17 -30.94 14.95
N ALA A 305 -14.06 -32.01 14.17
CA ALA A 305 -12.79 -32.56 13.71
C ALA A 305 -11.98 -31.55 12.85
N ALA A 306 -12.67 -30.66 12.12
CA ALA A 306 -12.04 -29.59 11.33
C ALA A 306 -11.53 -28.43 12.21
N VAL A 307 -12.10 -28.26 13.43
CA VAL A 307 -11.70 -27.25 14.40
C VAL A 307 -10.42 -27.67 15.14
N GLU A 308 -10.25 -28.96 15.41
CA GLU A 308 -9.09 -29.50 16.13
C GLU A 308 -7.84 -29.56 15.22
N ALA A 309 -8.00 -29.82 13.93
CA ALA A 309 -6.90 -29.89 12.96
C ALA A 309 -6.27 -28.51 12.62
N GLY A 310 -6.91 -27.39 12.99
CA GLY A 310 -6.43 -26.03 12.76
C GLY A 310 -5.65 -25.39 13.92
N SER A 311 -5.39 -26.13 15.00
CA SER A 311 -4.72 -25.60 16.21
C SER A 311 -3.25 -25.98 16.36
N ASP A 312 -2.68 -26.76 15.45
CA ASP A 312 -1.25 -27.12 15.40
C ASP A 312 -0.60 -26.50 14.16
N GLY A 313 -0.15 -25.21 14.28
CA GLY A 313 0.59 -24.54 13.22
C GLY A 313 1.01 -23.13 13.67
#